data_184cdafc53710009e551ad3916c19c1e
#
_entry.id   184cdafc53710009e551ad3916c19c1e
#
_cell.length_a   1.000
_cell.length_b   1.000
_cell.length_c   1.000
_cell.angle_alpha   90.00
_cell.angle_beta   90.00
_cell.angle_gamma   90.00
#
_symmetry.space_group_name_H-M   'P 1'
#
loop_
_entity.id
_entity.type
_entity.pdbx_description
1 polymer ?
#
loop_
_entity_poly.entity_id
_entity_poly.type
_entity_poly.pdbx_seq_one_letter_code
_entity_poly.pdbx_strand_id
1 'polypeptide(L)'
;MRFGESPAVFDSINVGADPRVALREYTVYYLKSSCISKKVVEKELELESCIFIMADGARADVFEELLKRGDLTNISKYIIEKGTFTNAVSVFPSTTGPAYAPFLLGRFPGRCNLPGIRWFDRRLYSKRFFSPYRFRSYVGLESFLMNRDISKDAQTLFEVFPRAVNIVSELSRGAGFRGDKTRFSRAYYKIKGHFNHRWDEVDIASRKVFLQSLKSYPQFSYVVFLGIDTYSHLTHPFHGKVVDSYLRIDESVGLIGKTLEDIGKLDKTLLIIASDHGLSQTHSHFDSVEFMNLLGFKTFYYPKIFKHYRDADAANMISGNAMTHLYLKSPEGWGRRSTFEELNRLVSALLDRHEIDIVAGLDEKGRARIRSERGEALAWLDESGYIRYERIYGDPFGYNGLPEKMDRDESLRYSFYTQYPDALLQIIQIFESPRSGDLVVSAKPGFDLRAKHENPEHCSSHGALFREQILVPLGINVKIKKDFVRTVDLYPTILHLLGKPIPRNIDGVSLVS
;
A
#
# COMPACT_ATOMS: atom_id res chain seq x y z
N MET A 1 -31.94 -14.33 21.09
CA MET A 1 -32.45 -14.69 19.74
C MET A 1 -31.24 -15.28 19.00
N ARG A 2 -31.35 -16.56 18.64
CA ARG A 2 -30.28 -17.29 17.96
C ARG A 2 -30.23 -16.84 16.50
N PHE A 3 -29.12 -16.30 16.06
CA PHE A 3 -28.85 -16.07 14.63
C PHE A 3 -28.38 -17.38 14.03
N GLY A 4 -29.12 -17.87 13.03
CA GLY A 4 -28.76 -19.07 12.27
C GLY A 4 -27.46 -18.86 11.49
N GLU A 5 -26.54 -19.78 11.66
CA GLU A 5 -25.32 -19.89 10.90
C GLU A 5 -25.66 -20.30 9.47
N SER A 6 -25.28 -19.47 8.51
CA SER A 6 -25.19 -19.86 7.09
C SER A 6 -23.91 -20.65 6.89
N PRO A 7 -23.90 -21.76 6.14
CA PRO A 7 -22.74 -22.64 6.06
C PRO A 7 -21.56 -21.96 5.38
N ALA A 8 -20.37 -22.19 5.95
CA ALA A 8 -19.08 -21.74 5.46
C ALA A 8 -18.84 -22.18 4.00
N VAL A 9 -18.69 -21.19 3.11
CA VAL A 9 -18.48 -21.41 1.66
C VAL A 9 -16.99 -21.65 1.32
N PHE A 10 -16.11 -21.64 2.32
CA PHE A 10 -14.65 -21.68 2.10
C PHE A 10 -13.88 -22.79 2.85
N ASP A 11 -14.53 -23.90 3.21
CA ASP A 11 -13.84 -24.99 3.95
C ASP A 11 -12.92 -25.89 3.11
N SER A 12 -12.50 -25.48 1.91
CA SER A 12 -11.57 -26.29 1.11
C SER A 12 -10.64 -25.49 0.19
N ILE A 13 -9.89 -24.52 0.72
CA ILE A 13 -8.69 -24.06 0.03
C ILE A 13 -7.51 -24.87 0.56
N ASN A 14 -7.17 -25.93 -0.18
CA ASN A 14 -6.06 -26.81 0.10
C ASN A 14 -4.74 -26.06 -0.16
N VAL A 15 -4.06 -25.62 0.89
CA VAL A 15 -2.74 -24.97 0.85
C VAL A 15 -1.68 -26.05 0.63
N GLY A 16 -1.60 -26.56 -0.62
CA GLY A 16 -0.67 -27.65 -0.93
C GLY A 16 -0.42 -27.89 -2.43
N ALA A 17 -0.54 -26.86 -3.26
CA ALA A 17 -0.21 -27.01 -4.68
C ALA A 17 1.28 -26.73 -4.94
N ASP A 18 1.99 -27.75 -5.48
CA ASP A 18 3.37 -27.66 -5.97
C ASP A 18 3.50 -26.49 -6.98
N PRO A 19 4.42 -25.53 -6.78
CA PRO A 19 4.62 -24.39 -7.68
C PRO A 19 4.92 -24.77 -9.14
N ARG A 20 5.32 -26.02 -9.39
CA ARG A 20 5.62 -26.53 -10.73
C ARG A 20 4.40 -26.89 -11.57
N VAL A 21 3.23 -27.05 -10.96
CA VAL A 21 1.97 -27.36 -11.67
C VAL A 21 1.32 -26.09 -12.20
N ALA A 22 1.46 -24.96 -11.51
CA ALA A 22 0.94 -23.66 -11.93
C ALA A 22 1.54 -23.16 -13.27
N LEU A 23 2.79 -23.53 -13.58
CA LEU A 23 3.49 -23.11 -14.80
C LEU A 23 2.97 -23.77 -16.10
N ARG A 24 2.23 -24.88 -16.03
CA ARG A 24 1.74 -25.57 -17.23
C ARG A 24 0.36 -25.11 -17.71
N GLU A 25 -0.47 -24.58 -16.85
CA GLU A 25 -1.82 -24.14 -17.25
C GLU A 25 -1.86 -22.70 -17.78
N TYR A 26 -0.90 -21.85 -17.41
CA TYR A 26 -0.82 -20.47 -17.91
C TYR A 26 -0.41 -20.34 -19.38
N THR A 27 0.22 -21.38 -19.96
CA THR A 27 0.72 -21.34 -21.36
C THR A 27 -0.33 -21.72 -22.40
N VAL A 28 -1.47 -22.27 -22.02
CA VAL A 28 -2.46 -22.82 -22.97
C VAL A 28 -3.52 -21.79 -23.41
N TYR A 29 -3.72 -20.70 -22.67
CA TYR A 29 -4.72 -19.67 -23.04
C TYR A 29 -4.22 -18.61 -24.04
N TYR A 30 -2.92 -18.54 -24.34
CA TYR A 30 -2.32 -17.54 -25.23
C TYR A 30 -2.13 -17.98 -26.70
N LEU A 31 -2.46 -19.24 -27.07
CA LEU A 31 -2.12 -19.79 -28.39
C LEU A 31 -3.30 -20.02 -29.34
N LYS A 32 -4.45 -19.37 -29.17
CA LYS A 32 -5.54 -19.48 -30.17
C LYS A 32 -6.13 -18.13 -30.59
N SER A 33 -5.30 -17.20 -31.06
CA SER A 33 -5.80 -16.18 -32.01
C SER A 33 -4.63 -15.53 -32.79
N SER A 34 -4.03 -16.31 -33.65
CA SER A 34 -3.18 -15.77 -34.70
C SER A 34 -3.70 -16.28 -36.03
N CYS A 35 -4.44 -15.45 -36.71
CA CYS A 35 -4.48 -15.27 -38.16
C CYS A 35 -5.70 -14.43 -38.56
N ILE A 36 -5.52 -13.16 -38.70
CA ILE A 36 -6.09 -12.31 -39.78
C ILE A 36 -5.38 -10.95 -39.64
N SER A 37 -4.39 -10.70 -40.48
CA SER A 37 -3.76 -9.41 -40.63
C SER A 37 -4.70 -8.45 -41.34
N LYS A 38 -5.46 -7.67 -40.60
CA LYS A 38 -5.93 -6.36 -41.04
C LYS A 38 -5.12 -5.33 -40.28
N LYS A 39 -4.36 -4.47 -40.97
CA LYS A 39 -3.83 -3.23 -40.43
C LYS A 39 -5.04 -2.41 -39.90
N VAL A 40 -5.43 -2.64 -38.67
CA VAL A 40 -6.24 -1.69 -37.93
C VAL A 40 -5.26 -0.57 -37.59
N VAL A 41 -5.42 0.58 -38.21
CA VAL A 41 -4.84 1.83 -37.71
C VAL A 41 -5.36 1.95 -36.29
N GLU A 42 -4.50 1.71 -35.30
CA GLU A 42 -4.82 1.98 -33.89
C GLU A 42 -5.19 3.46 -33.84
N LYS A 43 -6.48 3.73 -33.73
CA LYS A 43 -6.98 5.07 -33.47
C LYS A 43 -6.45 5.41 -32.08
N GLU A 44 -5.48 6.33 -31.98
CA GLU A 44 -5.01 6.83 -30.70
C GLU A 44 -6.25 7.18 -29.88
N LEU A 45 -6.42 6.48 -28.74
CA LEU A 45 -7.51 6.74 -27.80
C LEU A 45 -7.28 8.14 -27.20
N GLU A 46 -8.03 9.12 -27.65
CA GLU A 46 -7.98 10.49 -27.14
C GLU A 46 -8.71 10.54 -25.79
N LEU A 47 -8.02 10.10 -24.72
CA LEU A 47 -8.58 10.09 -23.37
C LEU A 47 -8.62 11.52 -22.79
N GLU A 48 -9.77 11.90 -22.26
CA GLU A 48 -10.04 13.24 -21.71
C GLU A 48 -10.08 13.25 -20.18
N SER A 49 -10.33 12.10 -19.57
CA SER A 49 -10.55 11.95 -18.12
C SER A 49 -9.98 10.64 -17.59
N CYS A 50 -9.64 10.63 -16.31
CA CYS A 50 -9.30 9.42 -15.56
C CYS A 50 -10.15 9.32 -14.29
N ILE A 51 -10.73 8.15 -14.07
CA ILE A 51 -11.39 7.77 -12.83
C ILE A 51 -10.58 6.65 -12.20
N PHE A 52 -9.96 6.94 -11.05
CA PHE A 52 -9.23 6.00 -10.25
C PHE A 52 -10.09 5.52 -9.08
N ILE A 53 -10.43 4.25 -9.07
CA ILE A 53 -11.22 3.58 -8.04
C ILE A 53 -10.25 2.84 -7.12
N MET A 54 -10.13 3.30 -5.89
CA MET A 54 -9.32 2.68 -4.86
C MET A 54 -10.19 1.73 -4.03
N ALA A 55 -9.92 0.44 -4.13
CA ALA A 55 -10.50 -0.60 -3.30
C ALA A 55 -9.56 -0.87 -2.13
N ASP A 56 -9.65 -0.02 -1.08
CA ASP A 56 -8.75 -0.04 0.09
C ASP A 56 -8.72 -1.43 0.73
N GLY A 57 -7.52 -2.00 0.87
CA GLY A 57 -7.31 -3.31 1.48
C GLY A 57 -7.68 -4.53 0.62
N ALA A 58 -7.93 -4.36 -0.68
CA ALA A 58 -8.31 -5.50 -1.53
C ALA A 58 -7.13 -6.43 -1.80
N ARG A 59 -7.30 -7.72 -1.47
CA ARG A 59 -6.35 -8.79 -1.75
C ARG A 59 -6.41 -9.22 -3.21
N ALA A 60 -5.25 -9.49 -3.79
CA ALA A 60 -5.12 -9.95 -5.16
C ALA A 60 -5.84 -11.29 -5.40
N ASP A 61 -5.64 -12.27 -4.52
CA ASP A 61 -6.23 -13.61 -4.62
C ASP A 61 -7.74 -13.64 -4.48
N VAL A 62 -8.32 -12.85 -3.55
CA VAL A 62 -9.78 -12.73 -3.38
C VAL A 62 -10.40 -12.07 -4.60
N PHE A 63 -9.78 -11.01 -5.11
CA PHE A 63 -10.27 -10.30 -6.30
C PHE A 63 -10.25 -11.20 -7.55
N GLU A 64 -9.15 -11.95 -7.76
CA GLU A 64 -9.03 -12.92 -8.84
C GLU A 64 -10.10 -14.02 -8.76
N GLU A 65 -10.34 -14.56 -7.56
CA GLU A 65 -11.35 -15.60 -7.36
C GLU A 65 -12.76 -15.09 -7.69
N LEU A 66 -13.11 -13.89 -7.22
CA LEU A 66 -14.42 -13.28 -7.52
C LEU A 66 -14.57 -13.00 -9.03
N LEU A 67 -13.49 -12.60 -9.72
CA LEU A 67 -13.51 -12.46 -11.19
C LEU A 67 -13.72 -13.79 -11.90
N LYS A 68 -12.97 -14.83 -11.49
CA LYS A 68 -13.09 -16.19 -12.09
C LYS A 68 -14.49 -16.77 -11.91
N ARG A 69 -15.13 -16.49 -10.79
CA ARG A 69 -16.51 -16.90 -10.50
C ARG A 69 -17.56 -16.11 -11.28
N GLY A 70 -17.17 -14.98 -11.88
CA GLY A 70 -18.09 -14.07 -12.55
C GLY A 70 -18.89 -13.18 -11.60
N ASP A 71 -18.48 -13.04 -10.34
CA ASP A 71 -19.16 -12.21 -9.35
C ASP A 71 -18.93 -10.70 -9.59
N LEU A 72 -17.83 -10.31 -10.27
CA LEU A 72 -17.45 -8.92 -10.58
C LEU A 72 -17.79 -8.57 -12.04
N THR A 73 -19.07 -8.65 -12.40
CA THR A 73 -19.55 -8.52 -13.78
C THR A 73 -19.37 -7.12 -14.37
N ASN A 74 -19.53 -6.07 -13.57
CA ASN A 74 -19.38 -4.70 -14.04
C ASN A 74 -17.92 -4.31 -14.20
N ILE A 75 -17.06 -4.73 -13.30
CA ILE A 75 -15.60 -4.55 -13.41
C ILE A 75 -15.10 -5.26 -14.67
N SER A 76 -15.55 -6.51 -14.90
CA SER A 76 -15.25 -7.26 -16.11
C SER A 76 -15.65 -6.47 -17.35
N LYS A 77 -16.92 -6.09 -17.45
CA LYS A 77 -17.51 -5.38 -18.60
C LYS A 77 -16.82 -4.05 -18.92
N TYR A 78 -16.68 -3.18 -17.90
CA TYR A 78 -16.27 -1.79 -18.12
C TYR A 78 -14.75 -1.58 -18.08
N ILE A 79 -14.01 -2.48 -17.46
CA ILE A 79 -12.56 -2.32 -17.26
C ILE A 79 -11.78 -3.44 -17.97
N ILE A 80 -12.02 -4.70 -17.60
CA ILE A 80 -11.12 -5.80 -17.96
C ILE A 80 -11.28 -6.24 -19.41
N GLU A 81 -12.51 -6.40 -19.91
CA GLU A 81 -12.78 -6.82 -21.29
C GLU A 81 -12.22 -5.82 -22.33
N LYS A 82 -12.17 -4.55 -21.99
CA LYS A 82 -11.60 -3.48 -22.83
C LYS A 82 -10.08 -3.33 -22.63
N GLY A 83 -9.53 -3.82 -21.54
CA GLY A 83 -8.18 -3.51 -21.10
C GLY A 83 -7.39 -4.68 -20.58
N THR A 84 -6.82 -4.51 -19.38
CA THR A 84 -5.94 -5.48 -18.73
C THR A 84 -6.34 -5.67 -17.27
N PHE A 85 -6.30 -6.92 -16.80
CA PHE A 85 -6.24 -7.26 -15.40
C PHE A 85 -4.89 -7.91 -15.10
N THR A 86 -4.23 -7.47 -14.02
CA THR A 86 -2.98 -8.05 -13.50
C THR A 86 -2.87 -7.77 -12.01
N ASN A 87 -1.85 -8.32 -11.37
CA ASN A 87 -1.47 -7.95 -10.02
C ASN A 87 -0.31 -6.97 -10.06
N ALA A 88 -0.32 -6.01 -9.16
CA ALA A 88 0.75 -5.05 -8.99
C ALA A 88 1.40 -5.21 -7.60
N VAL A 89 2.69 -4.95 -7.51
CA VAL A 89 3.35 -4.83 -6.21
C VAL A 89 3.14 -3.42 -5.68
N SER A 90 2.55 -3.34 -4.49
CA SER A 90 2.39 -2.10 -3.73
C SER A 90 3.72 -1.68 -3.10
N VAL A 91 3.68 -0.94 -2.03
CA VAL A 91 4.85 -0.38 -1.36
C VAL A 91 4.99 -0.88 0.06
N PHE A 92 6.18 -0.73 0.62
CA PHE A 92 6.44 -0.92 2.04
C PHE A 92 6.65 0.44 2.73
N PRO A 93 5.92 0.74 3.83
CA PRO A 93 4.89 -0.12 4.44
C PRO A 93 3.62 -0.19 3.59
N SER A 94 3.04 -1.39 3.51
CA SER A 94 1.77 -1.66 2.84
C SER A 94 0.61 -1.19 3.71
N THR A 95 0.44 0.12 3.83
CA THR A 95 -0.55 0.74 4.74
C THR A 95 -1.16 2.00 4.14
N THR A 96 -2.45 2.17 4.38
CA THR A 96 -3.24 3.34 3.97
C THR A 96 -2.52 4.65 4.30
N GLY A 97 -2.51 5.58 3.37
CA GLY A 97 -1.79 6.85 3.46
C GLY A 97 -0.42 6.78 2.77
N PRO A 98 0.63 6.17 3.35
CA PRO A 98 1.88 5.92 2.63
C PRO A 98 1.68 5.21 1.29
N ALA A 99 0.83 4.19 1.21
CA ALA A 99 0.54 3.46 -0.01
C ALA A 99 -0.35 4.21 -1.02
N TYR A 100 -0.88 5.39 -0.68
CA TYR A 100 -1.51 6.29 -1.66
C TYR A 100 -0.49 7.15 -2.42
N ALA A 101 0.72 7.35 -1.85
CA ALA A 101 1.76 8.15 -2.48
C ALA A 101 2.15 7.65 -3.89
N PRO A 102 2.32 6.35 -4.16
CA PRO A 102 2.61 5.84 -5.49
C PRO A 102 1.63 6.29 -6.55
N PHE A 103 0.34 6.18 -6.26
CA PHE A 103 -0.73 6.50 -7.20
C PHE A 103 -0.85 8.00 -7.49
N LEU A 104 -0.68 8.82 -6.46
CA LEU A 104 -0.96 10.26 -6.53
C LEU A 104 0.28 11.12 -6.76
N LEU A 105 1.48 10.59 -6.50
CA LEU A 105 2.75 11.31 -6.57
C LEU A 105 3.79 10.64 -7.49
N GLY A 106 3.57 9.39 -7.89
CA GLY A 106 4.54 8.62 -8.69
C GLY A 106 5.85 8.32 -7.97
N ARG A 107 5.86 8.34 -6.63
CA ARG A 107 7.04 8.13 -5.79
C ARG A 107 6.78 7.12 -4.70
N PHE A 108 7.84 6.44 -4.29
CA PHE A 108 7.80 5.61 -3.09
C PHE A 108 7.61 6.42 -1.81
N PRO A 109 7.02 5.83 -0.75
CA PRO A 109 6.75 6.50 0.52
C PRO A 109 7.97 7.14 1.17
N GLY A 110 9.14 6.49 1.13
CA GLY A 110 10.39 7.04 1.66
C GLY A 110 10.75 8.37 1.00
N ARG A 111 10.68 8.45 -0.33
CA ARG A 111 10.94 9.68 -1.11
C ARG A 111 9.85 10.75 -0.95
N CYS A 112 8.67 10.35 -0.51
CA CYS A 112 7.58 11.28 -0.21
C CYS A 112 7.60 11.80 1.23
N ASN A 113 8.56 11.40 2.06
CA ASN A 113 8.58 11.71 3.49
C ASN A 113 7.42 11.12 4.30
N LEU A 114 6.83 10.02 3.81
CA LEU A 114 5.73 9.28 4.43
C LEU A 114 6.18 7.85 4.77
N PRO A 115 7.19 7.63 5.63
CA PRO A 115 7.73 6.29 5.85
C PRO A 115 6.76 5.35 6.58
N GLY A 116 5.66 5.85 7.09
CA GLY A 116 4.64 5.09 7.80
C GLY A 116 3.40 5.92 8.07
N ILE A 117 2.33 5.26 8.52
CA ILE A 117 1.13 5.96 9.03
C ILE A 117 1.43 6.68 10.34
N ARG A 118 2.45 6.20 11.07
CA ARG A 118 3.05 6.86 12.23
C ARG A 118 4.56 6.99 12.03
N TRP A 119 5.11 8.13 12.47
CA TRP A 119 6.54 8.39 12.39
C TRP A 119 7.00 9.37 13.47
N PHE A 120 8.30 9.37 13.74
CA PHE A 120 8.97 10.21 14.70
C PHE A 120 10.11 10.97 14.02
N ASP A 121 10.10 12.30 14.08
CA ASP A 121 11.17 13.12 13.54
C ASP A 121 12.18 13.43 14.65
N ARG A 122 13.24 12.62 14.70
CA ARG A 122 14.31 12.73 15.70
C ARG A 122 15.01 14.08 15.70
N ARG A 123 15.17 14.71 14.52
CA ARG A 123 15.85 16.01 14.38
C ARG A 123 15.02 17.14 14.99
N LEU A 124 13.74 17.11 14.77
CA LEU A 124 12.81 18.08 15.36
C LEU A 124 12.61 17.83 16.85
N TYR A 125 12.57 16.57 17.28
CA TYR A 125 12.44 16.21 18.68
C TYR A 125 13.62 16.70 19.51
N SER A 126 14.85 16.59 19.00
CA SER A 126 16.05 17.07 19.69
C SER A 126 16.14 18.59 19.76
N LYS A 127 15.65 19.31 18.74
CA LYS A 127 15.76 20.78 18.65
C LYS A 127 14.58 21.53 19.24
N ARG A 128 13.36 20.98 19.16
CA ARG A 128 12.12 21.65 19.51
C ARG A 128 11.13 20.67 20.14
N PHE A 129 11.30 20.38 21.42
CA PHE A 129 10.47 19.41 22.14
C PHE A 129 8.96 19.64 21.96
N PHE A 130 8.49 20.87 21.94
CA PHE A 130 7.08 21.21 21.76
C PHE A 130 6.65 21.39 20.29
N SER A 131 7.51 21.04 19.32
CA SER A 131 7.12 21.15 17.90
C SER A 131 6.01 20.16 17.56
N PRO A 132 4.89 20.60 16.93
CA PRO A 132 3.83 19.72 16.45
C PRO A 132 4.27 18.80 15.33
N TYR A 133 5.49 18.98 14.78
CA TYR A 133 6.05 18.18 13.69
C TYR A 133 7.04 17.12 14.15
N ARG A 134 7.22 16.92 15.45
CA ARG A 134 8.20 15.96 15.97
C ARG A 134 7.76 14.50 15.84
N PHE A 135 6.49 14.24 15.83
CA PHE A 135 5.88 12.94 15.57
C PHE A 135 4.52 13.12 14.91
N ARG A 136 4.00 12.06 14.32
CA ARG A 136 2.73 12.08 13.60
C ARG A 136 2.03 10.74 13.71
N SER A 137 0.70 10.79 13.73
CA SER A 137 -0.16 9.65 13.44
C SER A 137 -1.26 10.10 12.48
N TYR A 138 -1.33 9.49 11.32
CA TYR A 138 -2.40 9.76 10.36
C TYR A 138 -3.69 8.97 10.66
N VAL A 139 -3.70 8.20 11.74
CA VAL A 139 -4.92 7.66 12.31
C VAL A 139 -5.65 8.75 13.08
N GLY A 140 -6.87 9.09 12.68
CA GLY A 140 -7.66 10.15 13.31
C GLY A 140 -7.39 11.56 12.77
N LEU A 141 -7.44 12.58 13.66
CA LEU A 141 -7.46 13.99 13.25
C LEU A 141 -6.16 14.48 12.57
N GLU A 142 -5.02 13.87 12.87
CA GLU A 142 -3.76 14.29 12.27
C GLU A 142 -3.62 13.87 10.78
N SER A 143 -4.54 13.06 10.27
CA SER A 143 -4.57 12.69 8.84
C SER A 143 -4.63 13.90 7.91
N PHE A 144 -5.25 15.00 8.33
CA PHE A 144 -5.28 16.26 7.58
C PHE A 144 -3.88 16.86 7.35
N LEU A 145 -2.92 16.52 8.20
CA LEU A 145 -1.55 17.05 8.11
C LEU A 145 -0.70 16.30 7.07
N MET A 146 -1.17 15.17 6.56
CA MET A 146 -0.46 14.41 5.52
C MET A 146 -0.08 15.27 4.32
N ASN A 147 -0.99 16.13 3.85
CA ASN A 147 -0.77 17.04 2.72
C ASN A 147 0.34 18.08 2.97
N ARG A 148 0.67 18.37 4.23
CA ARG A 148 1.74 19.29 4.63
C ARG A 148 3.06 18.56 4.84
N ASP A 149 2.99 17.28 5.21
CA ASP A 149 4.12 16.45 5.58
C ASP A 149 4.81 15.80 4.36
N ILE A 150 4.07 15.61 3.24
CA ILE A 150 4.64 15.11 1.99
C ILE A 150 5.64 16.08 1.39
N SER A 151 6.63 15.54 0.67
CA SER A 151 7.68 16.30 -0.02
C SER A 151 7.08 17.39 -0.90
N LYS A 152 7.62 18.61 -0.78
CA LYS A 152 7.11 19.79 -1.50
C LYS A 152 7.39 19.76 -3.00
N ASP A 153 8.46 19.08 -3.40
CA ASP A 153 8.90 18.90 -4.78
C ASP A 153 8.15 17.77 -5.52
N ALA A 154 7.31 17.00 -4.82
CA ALA A 154 6.43 16.02 -5.41
C ALA A 154 5.12 16.68 -5.85
N GLN A 155 4.71 16.50 -7.10
CA GLN A 155 3.46 17.02 -7.65
C GLN A 155 2.39 15.95 -7.62
N THR A 156 1.21 16.26 -7.07
CA THR A 156 0.07 15.33 -7.06
C THR A 156 -0.71 15.35 -8.38
N LEU A 157 -1.44 14.28 -8.71
CA LEU A 157 -2.37 14.29 -9.83
C LEU A 157 -3.44 15.39 -9.69
N PHE A 158 -3.83 15.74 -8.45
CA PHE A 158 -4.77 16.85 -8.22
C PHE A 158 -4.16 18.22 -8.58
N GLU A 159 -2.85 18.39 -8.49
CA GLU A 159 -2.14 19.60 -8.90
C GLU A 159 -1.92 19.65 -10.43
N VAL A 160 -1.86 18.49 -11.08
CA VAL A 160 -1.73 18.39 -12.54
C VAL A 160 -3.05 18.69 -13.25
N PHE A 161 -4.19 18.22 -12.68
CA PHE A 161 -5.50 18.32 -13.31
C PHE A 161 -6.36 19.40 -12.62
N PRO A 162 -6.60 20.56 -13.26
CA PRO A 162 -7.35 21.66 -12.63
C PRO A 162 -8.79 21.31 -12.22
N ARG A 163 -9.42 20.37 -12.96
CA ARG A 163 -10.76 19.85 -12.62
C ARG A 163 -10.66 18.46 -12.03
N ALA A 164 -10.03 18.37 -10.84
CA ALA A 164 -9.89 17.12 -10.13
C ALA A 164 -10.94 16.97 -9.02
N VAL A 165 -11.31 15.72 -8.73
CA VAL A 165 -12.24 15.34 -7.66
C VAL A 165 -11.58 14.31 -6.74
N ASN A 166 -11.64 14.58 -5.44
CA ASN A 166 -11.24 13.67 -4.37
C ASN A 166 -12.45 13.24 -3.55
N ILE A 167 -12.61 11.93 -3.38
CA ILE A 167 -13.62 11.34 -2.52
C ILE A 167 -12.90 10.46 -1.48
N VAL A 168 -13.02 10.84 -0.23
CA VAL A 168 -12.51 10.17 0.99
C VAL A 168 -11.00 10.26 1.22
N SER A 169 -10.13 10.22 0.22
CA SER A 169 -8.68 10.23 0.46
C SER A 169 -8.20 11.42 1.30
N GLU A 170 -7.32 11.16 2.27
CA GLU A 170 -6.65 12.19 3.06
C GLU A 170 -5.57 12.91 2.26
N LEU A 171 -4.88 12.19 1.35
CA LEU A 171 -3.92 12.78 0.45
C LEU A 171 -4.69 13.48 -0.68
N SER A 172 -4.86 14.79 -0.53
CA SER A 172 -5.73 15.61 -1.38
C SER A 172 -5.12 16.96 -1.75
N ARG A 173 -3.79 17.14 -1.57
CA ARG A 173 -3.10 18.38 -1.95
C ARG A 173 -3.34 18.67 -3.43
N GLY A 174 -3.80 19.89 -3.73
CA GLY A 174 -4.13 20.31 -5.09
C GLY A 174 -5.60 20.19 -5.46
N ALA A 175 -6.38 19.31 -4.82
CA ALA A 175 -7.82 19.19 -5.11
C ALA A 175 -8.63 20.46 -4.79
N GLY A 176 -8.14 21.27 -3.85
CA GLY A 176 -8.78 22.50 -3.43
C GLY A 176 -10.14 22.27 -2.77
N PHE A 177 -10.82 23.39 -2.46
CA PHE A 177 -12.10 23.34 -1.76
C PHE A 177 -13.23 22.73 -2.60
N ARG A 178 -13.24 23.01 -3.90
CA ARG A 178 -14.29 22.53 -4.81
C ARG A 178 -14.07 21.09 -5.27
N GLY A 179 -12.83 20.62 -5.31
CA GLY A 179 -12.47 19.28 -5.75
C GLY A 179 -12.53 18.26 -4.63
N ASP A 180 -12.14 18.58 -3.38
CA ASP A 180 -12.26 17.69 -2.23
C ASP A 180 -13.70 17.66 -1.70
N LYS A 181 -14.53 16.82 -2.31
CA LYS A 181 -15.98 16.75 -2.08
C LYS A 181 -16.34 16.22 -0.69
N THR A 182 -15.44 15.49 -0.06
CA THR A 182 -15.68 14.89 1.27
C THR A 182 -14.93 15.60 2.39
N ARG A 183 -14.30 16.73 2.12
CA ARG A 183 -13.44 17.46 3.07
C ARG A 183 -14.06 17.64 4.46
N PHE A 184 -15.33 18.01 4.56
CA PHE A 184 -16.02 18.21 5.83
C PHE A 184 -16.75 16.97 6.33
N SER A 185 -17.25 16.13 5.45
CA SER A 185 -18.00 14.93 5.81
C SER A 185 -17.09 13.73 6.14
N ARG A 186 -15.84 13.74 5.71
CA ARG A 186 -14.87 12.65 5.91
C ARG A 186 -14.72 12.28 7.39
N ALA A 187 -14.51 13.28 8.26
CA ALA A 187 -14.39 13.04 9.69
C ALA A 187 -15.68 12.45 10.28
N TYR A 188 -16.84 12.97 9.88
CA TYR A 188 -18.14 12.44 10.30
C TYR A 188 -18.32 10.98 9.89
N TYR A 189 -18.06 10.64 8.61
CA TYR A 189 -18.20 9.28 8.12
C TYR A 189 -17.22 8.31 8.79
N LYS A 190 -15.97 8.74 9.02
CA LYS A 190 -14.99 7.93 9.75
C LYS A 190 -15.43 7.67 11.19
N ILE A 191 -15.86 8.70 11.91
CA ILE A 191 -16.38 8.56 13.27
C ILE A 191 -17.59 7.61 13.27
N LYS A 192 -18.55 7.82 12.36
CA LYS A 192 -19.73 6.94 12.23
C LYS A 192 -19.33 5.49 11.92
N GLY A 193 -18.40 5.28 11.00
CA GLY A 193 -17.88 3.97 10.66
C GLY A 193 -17.24 3.26 11.84
N HIS A 194 -16.35 3.95 12.58
CA HIS A 194 -15.68 3.38 13.75
C HIS A 194 -16.64 3.05 14.90
N PHE A 195 -17.59 3.91 15.22
CA PHE A 195 -18.51 3.66 16.34
C PHE A 195 -19.64 2.68 16.00
N ASN A 196 -20.16 2.74 14.77
CA ASN A 196 -21.34 1.95 14.38
C ASN A 196 -21.00 0.73 13.52
N HIS A 197 -19.74 0.59 13.10
CA HIS A 197 -19.25 -0.43 12.17
C HIS A 197 -20.07 -0.52 10.86
N ARG A 198 -20.62 0.63 10.40
CA ARG A 198 -21.44 0.75 9.19
C ARG A 198 -20.62 1.32 8.02
N TRP A 199 -19.56 0.61 7.64
CA TRP A 199 -18.68 1.03 6.54
C TRP A 199 -19.34 0.88 5.17
N ASP A 200 -20.33 0.00 5.06
CA ASP A 200 -21.23 -0.08 3.91
C ASP A 200 -21.93 1.26 3.62
N GLU A 201 -22.41 1.96 4.64
CA GLU A 201 -23.02 3.28 4.48
C GLU A 201 -22.00 4.35 4.03
N VAL A 202 -20.75 4.23 4.49
CA VAL A 202 -19.67 5.14 4.06
C VAL A 202 -19.38 4.97 2.58
N ASP A 203 -19.27 3.73 2.09
CA ASP A 203 -19.03 3.42 0.68
C ASP A 203 -20.21 3.86 -0.20
N ILE A 204 -21.44 3.63 0.23
CA ILE A 204 -22.66 4.10 -0.46
C ILE A 204 -22.69 5.64 -0.54
N ALA A 205 -22.32 6.33 0.54
CA ALA A 205 -22.26 7.79 0.54
C ALA A 205 -21.17 8.30 -0.39
N SER A 206 -19.99 7.67 -0.39
CA SER A 206 -18.87 7.99 -1.29
C SER A 206 -19.29 7.85 -2.75
N ARG A 207 -19.91 6.72 -3.12
CA ARG A 207 -20.48 6.47 -4.44
C ARG A 207 -21.48 7.58 -4.85
N LYS A 208 -22.42 7.91 -3.97
CA LYS A 208 -23.45 8.93 -4.24
C LYS A 208 -22.85 10.30 -4.52
N VAL A 209 -21.90 10.74 -3.69
CA VAL A 209 -21.19 12.02 -3.87
C VAL A 209 -20.38 12.01 -5.15
N PHE A 210 -19.74 10.89 -5.48
CA PHE A 210 -18.98 10.76 -6.71
C PHE A 210 -19.85 10.83 -7.95
N LEU A 211 -20.95 10.06 -8.03
CA LEU A 211 -21.88 10.08 -9.18
C LEU A 211 -22.47 11.48 -9.43
N GLN A 212 -22.74 12.25 -8.38
CA GLN A 212 -23.12 13.65 -8.53
C GLN A 212 -22.01 14.50 -9.14
N SER A 213 -20.77 14.27 -8.72
CA SER A 213 -19.58 14.98 -9.22
C SER A 213 -19.27 14.62 -10.68
N LEU A 214 -19.52 13.37 -11.07
CA LEU A 214 -19.27 12.84 -12.42
C LEU A 214 -20.07 13.57 -13.50
N LYS A 215 -21.24 14.14 -13.15
CA LYS A 215 -22.04 14.96 -14.09
C LYS A 215 -21.28 16.16 -14.64
N SER A 216 -20.28 16.69 -13.92
CA SER A 216 -19.41 17.78 -14.39
C SER A 216 -18.20 17.29 -15.21
N TYR A 217 -18.08 15.99 -15.41
CA TYR A 217 -17.03 15.31 -16.13
C TYR A 217 -15.62 15.83 -15.75
N PRO A 218 -15.13 15.55 -14.53
CA PRO A 218 -13.82 15.99 -14.07
C PRO A 218 -12.70 15.33 -14.89
N GLN A 219 -11.54 16.00 -14.98
CA GLN A 219 -10.38 15.47 -15.71
C GLN A 219 -9.68 14.33 -14.95
N PHE A 220 -9.72 14.39 -13.62
CA PHE A 220 -9.18 13.35 -12.75
C PHE A 220 -10.10 13.16 -11.55
N SER A 221 -10.39 11.92 -11.22
CA SER A 221 -11.16 11.55 -10.03
C SER A 221 -10.47 10.44 -9.27
N TYR A 222 -10.32 10.61 -7.96
CA TYR A 222 -9.81 9.59 -7.05
C TYR A 222 -10.89 9.27 -6.03
N VAL A 223 -11.39 8.04 -6.06
CA VAL A 223 -12.54 7.60 -5.26
C VAL A 223 -12.13 6.41 -4.42
N VAL A 224 -12.21 6.53 -3.09
CA VAL A 224 -11.81 5.49 -2.15
C VAL A 224 -13.03 4.80 -1.56
N PHE A 225 -13.03 3.48 -1.56
CA PHE A 225 -13.95 2.59 -0.88
C PHE A 225 -13.22 1.88 0.27
N LEU A 226 -13.71 2.05 1.49
CA LEU A 226 -13.04 1.62 2.72
C LEU A 226 -13.55 0.28 3.27
N GLY A 227 -14.67 -0.24 2.73
CA GLY A 227 -15.39 -1.37 3.32
C GLY A 227 -14.58 -2.66 3.37
N ILE A 228 -13.72 -2.94 2.38
CA ILE A 228 -12.90 -4.16 2.35
C ILE A 228 -11.91 -4.15 3.51
N ASP A 229 -11.10 -3.10 3.64
CA ASP A 229 -10.10 -2.97 4.70
C ASP A 229 -10.73 -3.02 6.08
N THR A 230 -11.70 -2.15 6.31
CA THR A 230 -12.29 -1.96 7.63
C THR A 230 -13.09 -3.16 8.13
N TYR A 231 -13.82 -3.86 7.25
CA TYR A 231 -14.47 -5.12 7.65
C TYR A 231 -13.48 -6.26 7.81
N SER A 232 -12.37 -6.30 7.05
CA SER A 232 -11.30 -7.28 7.24
C SER A 232 -10.65 -7.13 8.60
N HIS A 233 -10.41 -5.90 9.07
CA HIS A 233 -9.90 -5.65 10.42
C HIS A 233 -10.84 -6.16 11.52
N LEU A 234 -12.15 -6.05 11.32
CA LEU A 234 -13.17 -6.48 12.31
C LEU A 234 -13.46 -7.98 12.26
N THR A 235 -13.08 -8.67 11.19
CA THR A 235 -13.40 -10.08 10.95
C THR A 235 -12.18 -10.84 10.41
N HIS A 236 -12.16 -11.14 9.13
CA HIS A 236 -11.03 -11.70 8.38
C HIS A 236 -11.23 -11.44 6.88
N PRO A 237 -10.19 -11.50 6.04
CA PRO A 237 -10.27 -11.08 4.63
C PRO A 237 -11.27 -11.86 3.76
N PHE A 238 -11.69 -13.06 4.20
CA PHE A 238 -12.63 -13.93 3.47
C PHE A 238 -14.07 -13.90 4.05
N HIS A 239 -14.34 -13.05 5.02
CA HIS A 239 -15.66 -12.96 5.65
C HIS A 239 -16.72 -12.40 4.69
N GLY A 240 -17.97 -12.86 4.78
CA GLY A 240 -19.06 -12.44 3.90
C GLY A 240 -19.23 -10.93 3.75
N LYS A 241 -19.11 -10.15 4.84
CA LYS A 241 -19.16 -8.67 4.77
C LYS A 241 -18.04 -8.06 3.94
N VAL A 242 -16.86 -8.70 3.92
CA VAL A 242 -15.72 -8.26 3.10
C VAL A 242 -16.04 -8.56 1.63
N VAL A 243 -16.52 -9.77 1.32
CA VAL A 243 -17.00 -10.15 -0.02
C VAL A 243 -18.10 -9.19 -0.50
N ASP A 244 -19.09 -8.88 0.34
CA ASP A 244 -20.14 -7.90 0.04
C ASP A 244 -19.58 -6.52 -0.31
N SER A 245 -18.42 -6.14 0.25
CA SER A 245 -17.76 -4.87 -0.08
C SER A 245 -17.14 -4.90 -1.47
N TYR A 246 -16.55 -6.01 -1.92
CA TYR A 246 -16.11 -6.18 -3.31
C TYR A 246 -17.30 -6.08 -4.28
N LEU A 247 -18.43 -6.75 -3.99
CA LEU A 247 -19.64 -6.70 -4.83
C LEU A 247 -20.22 -5.28 -4.88
N ARG A 248 -20.15 -4.53 -3.79
CA ARG A 248 -20.59 -3.12 -3.74
C ARG A 248 -19.70 -2.20 -4.60
N ILE A 249 -18.41 -2.48 -4.67
CA ILE A 249 -17.49 -1.77 -5.57
C ILE A 249 -17.85 -2.12 -7.02
N ASP A 250 -18.10 -3.39 -7.33
CA ASP A 250 -18.55 -3.81 -8.67
C ASP A 250 -19.84 -3.10 -9.10
N GLU A 251 -20.86 -3.06 -8.23
CA GLU A 251 -22.09 -2.28 -8.46
C GLU A 251 -21.77 -0.80 -8.73
N SER A 252 -20.81 -0.24 -7.98
CA SER A 252 -20.42 1.16 -8.15
C SER A 252 -19.76 1.41 -9.49
N VAL A 253 -18.92 0.47 -9.98
CA VAL A 253 -18.33 0.51 -11.33
C VAL A 253 -19.44 0.45 -12.40
N GLY A 254 -20.46 -0.37 -12.20
CA GLY A 254 -21.63 -0.46 -13.09
C GLY A 254 -22.37 0.89 -13.22
N LEU A 255 -22.62 1.56 -12.10
CA LEU A 255 -23.26 2.88 -12.08
C LEU A 255 -22.39 3.98 -12.71
N ILE A 256 -21.07 3.92 -12.49
CA ILE A 256 -20.10 4.83 -13.11
C ILE A 256 -20.09 4.61 -14.63
N GLY A 257 -19.96 3.36 -15.07
CA GLY A 257 -19.95 3.01 -16.49
C GLY A 257 -21.21 3.46 -17.21
N LYS A 258 -22.40 3.17 -16.64
CA LYS A 258 -23.68 3.63 -17.18
C LYS A 258 -23.77 5.15 -17.23
N THR A 259 -23.33 5.86 -16.19
CA THR A 259 -23.34 7.33 -16.20
C THR A 259 -22.46 7.89 -17.33
N LEU A 260 -21.30 7.26 -17.57
CA LEU A 260 -20.40 7.64 -18.67
C LEU A 260 -21.00 7.32 -20.05
N GLU A 261 -21.72 6.19 -20.18
CA GLU A 261 -22.49 5.86 -21.40
C GLU A 261 -23.55 6.92 -21.67
N ASP A 262 -24.36 7.27 -20.65
CA ASP A 262 -25.46 8.24 -20.75
C ASP A 262 -25.00 9.65 -21.20
N ILE A 263 -23.77 10.04 -20.81
CA ILE A 263 -23.17 11.34 -21.21
C ILE A 263 -22.25 11.23 -22.46
N GLY A 264 -22.13 10.04 -23.06
CA GLY A 264 -21.31 9.81 -24.27
C GLY A 264 -19.80 9.95 -24.02
N LYS A 265 -19.31 9.60 -22.82
CA LYS A 265 -17.92 9.79 -22.39
C LYS A 265 -17.19 8.52 -22.01
N LEU A 266 -17.82 7.34 -22.11
CA LEU A 266 -17.21 6.08 -21.69
C LEU A 266 -15.88 5.79 -22.42
N ASP A 267 -15.84 5.93 -23.75
CA ASP A 267 -14.65 5.62 -24.56
C ASP A 267 -13.56 6.72 -24.47
N LYS A 268 -13.86 7.85 -23.83
CA LYS A 268 -12.93 8.95 -23.55
C LYS A 268 -12.43 8.98 -22.09
N THR A 269 -12.78 7.96 -21.31
CA THR A 269 -12.46 7.89 -19.89
C THR A 269 -11.56 6.70 -19.59
N LEU A 270 -10.38 6.98 -19.01
CA LEU A 270 -9.53 5.97 -18.42
C LEU A 270 -10.16 5.52 -17.10
N LEU A 271 -10.47 4.22 -16.99
CA LEU A 271 -10.96 3.60 -15.76
C LEU A 271 -9.87 2.72 -15.16
N ILE A 272 -9.51 2.99 -13.92
CA ILE A 272 -8.54 2.20 -13.15
C ILE A 272 -9.20 1.75 -11.85
N ILE A 273 -9.05 0.47 -11.51
CA ILE A 273 -9.32 -0.09 -10.19
C ILE A 273 -8.06 -0.72 -9.66
N ALA A 274 -7.67 -0.35 -8.44
CA ALA A 274 -6.51 -0.93 -7.77
C ALA A 274 -6.71 -0.89 -6.25
N SER A 275 -5.82 -1.58 -5.52
CA SER A 275 -5.72 -1.46 -4.06
C SER A 275 -4.37 -0.89 -3.66
N ASP A 276 -4.33 -0.26 -2.50
CA ASP A 276 -3.11 0.25 -1.87
C ASP A 276 -2.34 -0.85 -1.12
N HIS A 277 -3.03 -1.81 -0.53
CA HIS A 277 -2.47 -3.00 0.12
C HIS A 277 -3.49 -4.15 0.15
N GLY A 278 -3.01 -5.34 0.47
CA GLY A 278 -3.85 -6.44 0.90
C GLY A 278 -3.86 -6.54 2.43
N LEU A 279 -4.48 -7.59 2.95
CA LEU A 279 -4.52 -7.92 4.38
C LEU A 279 -4.26 -9.40 4.59
N SER A 280 -3.72 -9.74 5.76
CA SER A 280 -3.65 -11.13 6.23
C SER A 280 -4.37 -11.28 7.55
N GLN A 281 -4.93 -12.45 7.78
CA GLN A 281 -5.56 -12.78 9.06
C GLN A 281 -4.52 -12.72 10.19
N THR A 282 -4.91 -12.17 11.34
CA THR A 282 -4.11 -12.08 12.55
C THR A 282 -4.63 -13.10 13.56
N HIS A 283 -3.76 -13.98 14.02
CA HIS A 283 -4.07 -15.01 15.00
C HIS A 283 -3.53 -14.67 16.39
N SER A 284 -2.50 -13.84 16.44
CA SER A 284 -1.86 -13.43 17.69
C SER A 284 -1.25 -12.04 17.58
N HIS A 285 -1.24 -11.34 18.70
CA HIS A 285 -0.71 -9.98 18.82
C HIS A 285 0.57 -9.98 19.66
N PHE A 286 1.59 -9.32 19.16
CA PHE A 286 2.85 -9.10 19.87
C PHE A 286 2.96 -7.62 20.27
N ASP A 287 2.89 -7.33 21.59
CA ASP A 287 3.10 -5.97 22.07
C ASP A 287 4.58 -5.58 22.00
N SER A 288 4.98 -5.04 20.85
CA SER A 288 6.35 -4.60 20.60
C SER A 288 6.79 -3.45 21.51
N VAL A 289 5.85 -2.66 22.06
CA VAL A 289 6.15 -1.59 23.02
C VAL A 289 6.47 -2.18 24.38
N GLU A 290 5.66 -3.13 24.86
CA GLU A 290 5.92 -3.84 26.13
C GLU A 290 7.25 -4.60 26.05
N PHE A 291 7.51 -5.26 24.93
CA PHE A 291 8.79 -5.95 24.70
C PHE A 291 10.00 -5.00 24.81
N MET A 292 9.96 -3.84 24.17
CA MET A 292 11.01 -2.84 24.29
C MET A 292 11.19 -2.37 25.74
N ASN A 293 10.09 -2.20 26.48
CA ASN A 293 10.16 -1.81 27.89
C ASN A 293 10.76 -2.93 28.77
N LEU A 294 10.48 -4.21 28.48
CA LEU A 294 11.10 -5.36 29.15
C LEU A 294 12.61 -5.44 28.89
N LEU A 295 13.07 -4.97 27.73
CA LEU A 295 14.51 -4.83 27.43
C LEU A 295 15.16 -3.63 28.12
N GLY A 296 14.42 -2.86 28.92
CA GLY A 296 14.92 -1.74 29.72
C GLY A 296 14.76 -0.37 29.06
N PHE A 297 14.15 -0.26 27.88
CA PHE A 297 13.91 1.02 27.22
C PHE A 297 12.69 1.74 27.81
N LYS A 298 12.75 3.05 27.89
CA LYS A 298 11.59 3.91 28.13
C LYS A 298 10.97 4.29 26.79
N THR A 299 10.03 3.48 26.31
CA THR A 299 9.52 3.55 24.95
C THR A 299 8.38 4.53 24.81
N PHE A 300 8.58 5.55 23.97
CA PHE A 300 7.53 6.44 23.50
C PHE A 300 6.73 5.78 22.37
N TYR A 301 5.40 5.90 22.40
CA TYR A 301 4.53 5.37 21.37
C TYR A 301 3.21 6.13 21.27
N TYR A 302 2.54 6.03 20.13
CA TYR A 302 1.22 6.59 19.94
C TYR A 302 0.15 5.56 20.36
N PRO A 303 -0.95 5.89 21.08
CA PRO A 303 -1.50 7.23 21.32
C PRO A 303 -1.13 7.90 22.65
N LYS A 304 -0.28 7.35 23.47
CA LYS A 304 0.08 7.94 24.78
C LYS A 304 0.93 9.23 24.67
N ILE A 305 0.61 10.08 23.71
CA ILE A 305 1.30 11.35 23.43
C ILE A 305 1.20 12.41 24.54
N PHE A 306 0.24 12.27 25.46
CA PHE A 306 0.00 13.25 26.51
C PHE A 306 0.92 13.09 27.72
N LYS A 307 1.61 11.96 27.87
CA LYS A 307 2.68 11.83 28.83
C LYS A 307 3.94 12.47 28.27
N HIS A 308 4.55 13.38 29.03
CA HIS A 308 5.81 14.01 28.65
C HIS A 308 6.94 12.99 28.70
N TYR A 309 7.29 12.42 27.56
CA TYR A 309 8.38 11.47 27.42
C TYR A 309 9.74 12.16 27.20
N ARG A 310 10.03 13.21 27.98
CA ARG A 310 11.36 13.88 27.94
C ARG A 310 12.50 12.92 28.22
N ASP A 311 12.24 11.93 29.03
CA ASP A 311 13.16 10.88 29.47
C ASP A 311 13.08 9.59 28.63
N ALA A 312 12.29 9.59 27.52
CA ALA A 312 12.26 8.46 26.62
C ALA A 312 13.63 8.29 25.93
N ASP A 313 14.03 7.03 25.76
CA ASP A 313 15.25 6.62 25.06
C ASP A 313 14.97 5.75 23.81
N ALA A 314 13.73 5.35 23.64
CA ALA A 314 13.23 4.67 22.45
C ALA A 314 11.87 5.25 22.00
N ALA A 315 11.55 5.11 20.72
CA ALA A 315 10.21 5.34 20.19
C ALA A 315 9.81 4.18 19.27
N ASN A 316 8.54 3.76 19.36
CA ASN A 316 7.97 2.67 18.58
C ASN A 316 6.75 3.20 17.81
N MET A 317 6.85 3.23 16.47
CA MET A 317 5.85 3.83 15.58
C MET A 317 5.28 2.77 14.64
N ILE A 318 4.22 2.10 15.10
CA ILE A 318 3.57 0.99 14.39
C ILE A 318 2.77 1.52 13.20
N SER A 319 2.90 0.84 12.06
CA SER A 319 2.21 1.16 10.81
C SER A 319 1.49 -0.07 10.25
N GLY A 320 0.17 0.01 10.07
CA GLY A 320 -0.65 -1.09 9.57
C GLY A 320 -0.70 -2.32 10.47
N ASN A 321 -0.21 -2.22 11.69
CA ASN A 321 -0.02 -3.23 12.73
C ASN A 321 1.03 -4.31 12.43
N ALA A 322 1.27 -4.70 11.19
CA ALA A 322 2.25 -5.75 10.87
C ALA A 322 3.68 -5.20 10.63
N MET A 323 3.89 -3.90 10.81
CA MET A 323 5.19 -3.25 10.67
C MET A 323 5.38 -2.16 11.72
N THR A 324 6.61 -1.95 12.16
CA THR A 324 6.96 -0.82 13.02
C THR A 324 8.32 -0.21 12.69
N HIS A 325 8.43 1.10 12.95
CA HIS A 325 9.70 1.82 13.04
C HIS A 325 10.15 1.90 14.49
N LEU A 326 11.36 1.46 14.78
CA LEU A 326 12.03 1.64 16.09
C LEU A 326 13.07 2.75 15.95
N TYR A 327 13.02 3.71 16.87
CA TYR A 327 13.95 4.83 16.97
C TYR A 327 14.64 4.75 18.33
N LEU A 328 15.97 4.78 18.33
CA LEU A 328 16.77 4.67 19.54
C LEU A 328 17.52 5.99 19.77
N LYS A 329 17.57 6.40 21.02
CA LYS A 329 18.37 7.55 21.42
C LYS A 329 19.81 7.08 21.61
N SER A 330 20.70 7.56 20.74
CA SER A 330 22.14 7.28 20.88
C SER A 330 22.74 8.01 22.10
N PRO A 331 23.97 7.66 22.53
CA PRO A 331 24.67 8.41 23.58
C PRO A 331 24.79 9.91 23.29
N GLU A 332 24.87 10.29 22.00
CA GLU A 332 24.92 11.69 21.55
C GLU A 332 23.50 12.34 21.46
N GLY A 333 22.46 11.60 21.76
CA GLY A 333 21.07 12.06 21.76
C GLY A 333 20.28 11.58 20.55
N TRP A 334 19.12 12.23 20.31
CA TRP A 334 18.20 11.84 19.23
C TRP A 334 18.65 12.28 17.83
N GLY A 335 19.66 13.16 17.72
CA GLY A 335 20.04 13.77 16.45
C GLY A 335 20.67 12.81 15.43
N ARG A 336 21.28 11.73 15.89
CA ARG A 336 21.95 10.71 15.08
C ARG A 336 21.08 9.46 14.93
N ARG A 337 21.08 8.86 13.75
CA ARG A 337 20.56 7.51 13.53
C ARG A 337 21.58 6.49 14.00
N SER A 338 21.17 5.49 14.78
CA SER A 338 22.01 4.36 15.14
C SER A 338 22.17 3.42 13.95
N THR A 339 23.34 2.81 13.82
CA THR A 339 23.58 1.81 12.78
C THR A 339 23.05 0.44 13.19
N PHE A 340 22.88 -0.45 12.22
CA PHE A 340 22.42 -1.82 12.45
C PHE A 340 23.38 -2.56 13.40
N GLU A 341 24.70 -2.34 13.23
CA GLU A 341 25.74 -2.94 14.06
C GLU A 341 25.65 -2.51 15.51
N GLU A 342 25.44 -1.22 15.76
CA GLU A 342 25.24 -0.69 17.12
C GLU A 342 24.02 -1.29 17.80
N LEU A 343 23.01 -1.67 17.03
CA LEU A 343 21.75 -2.25 17.50
C LEU A 343 21.71 -3.78 17.43
N ASN A 344 22.83 -4.45 17.17
CA ASN A 344 22.88 -5.89 16.93
C ASN A 344 22.26 -6.73 18.07
N ARG A 345 22.42 -6.32 19.34
CA ARG A 345 21.79 -7.00 20.48
C ARG A 345 20.27 -6.90 20.45
N LEU A 346 19.73 -5.72 20.09
CA LEU A 346 18.29 -5.52 19.94
C LEU A 346 17.76 -6.29 18.73
N VAL A 347 18.49 -6.29 17.61
CA VAL A 347 18.13 -7.07 16.41
C VAL A 347 18.03 -8.56 16.75
N SER A 348 19.01 -9.11 17.48
CA SER A 348 18.97 -10.51 17.91
C SER A 348 17.79 -10.79 18.83
N ALA A 349 17.57 -9.95 19.85
CA ALA A 349 16.43 -10.10 20.76
C ALA A 349 15.05 -10.02 20.05
N LEU A 350 14.93 -9.19 19.00
CA LEU A 350 13.73 -9.13 18.17
C LEU A 350 13.55 -10.43 17.37
N LEU A 351 14.60 -10.94 16.72
CA LEU A 351 14.54 -12.15 15.90
C LEU A 351 14.41 -13.44 16.72
N ASP A 352 14.72 -13.42 18.01
CA ASP A 352 14.40 -14.52 18.94
C ASP A 352 12.88 -14.63 19.20
N ARG A 353 12.11 -13.62 18.80
CA ARG A 353 10.64 -13.64 18.85
C ARG A 353 10.08 -14.27 17.58
N HIS A 354 9.28 -15.33 17.75
CA HIS A 354 8.72 -16.05 16.61
C HIS A 354 7.71 -15.22 15.79
N GLU A 355 7.19 -14.14 16.36
CA GLU A 355 6.28 -13.20 15.70
C GLU A 355 6.99 -12.28 14.70
N ILE A 356 8.31 -12.12 14.83
CA ILE A 356 9.13 -11.24 14.00
C ILE A 356 9.68 -12.02 12.80
N ASP A 357 9.53 -11.45 11.63
CA ASP A 357 10.01 -12.02 10.38
C ASP A 357 11.32 -11.39 9.90
N ILE A 358 11.30 -10.07 9.70
CA ILE A 358 12.41 -9.33 9.13
C ILE A 358 12.71 -8.12 9.98
N VAL A 359 14.00 -7.88 10.23
CA VAL A 359 14.53 -6.66 10.82
C VAL A 359 15.53 -6.05 9.85
N ALA A 360 15.33 -4.78 9.49
CA ALA A 360 16.23 -4.03 8.62
C ALA A 360 16.65 -2.71 9.26
N GLY A 361 17.87 -2.27 8.97
CA GLY A 361 18.43 -1.00 9.39
C GLY A 361 19.56 -0.58 8.44
N LEU A 362 20.16 0.60 8.64
CA LEU A 362 21.29 1.02 7.83
C LEU A 362 22.62 0.62 8.51
N ASP A 363 23.59 0.15 7.70
CA ASP A 363 24.97 0.01 8.12
C ASP A 363 25.71 1.37 8.16
N GLU A 364 26.98 1.37 8.55
CA GLU A 364 27.81 2.58 8.61
C GLU A 364 28.00 3.27 7.24
N LYS A 365 27.85 2.51 6.14
CA LYS A 365 27.95 3.01 4.76
C LYS A 365 26.61 3.46 4.18
N GLY A 366 25.53 3.39 4.97
CA GLY A 366 24.18 3.75 4.52
C GLY A 366 23.50 2.69 3.66
N ARG A 367 24.01 1.45 3.62
CA ARG A 367 23.37 0.32 2.93
C ARG A 367 22.33 -0.32 3.87
N ALA A 368 21.22 -0.78 3.32
CA ALA A 368 20.23 -1.52 4.09
C ALA A 368 20.78 -2.90 4.46
N ARG A 369 20.94 -3.15 5.76
CA ARG A 369 21.28 -4.45 6.31
C ARG A 369 20.02 -5.12 6.80
N ILE A 370 19.78 -6.35 6.35
CA ILE A 370 18.51 -7.06 6.48
C ILE A 370 18.80 -8.42 7.10
N ARG A 371 18.10 -8.76 8.18
CA ARG A 371 18.23 -10.06 8.85
C ARG A 371 16.87 -10.67 9.12
N SER A 372 16.81 -11.99 8.99
CA SER A 372 15.70 -12.85 9.40
C SER A 372 16.27 -14.17 9.97
N GLU A 373 15.41 -15.09 10.36
CA GLU A 373 15.82 -16.45 10.73
C GLU A 373 16.47 -17.23 9.56
N ARG A 374 16.19 -16.81 8.30
CA ARG A 374 16.69 -17.46 7.06
C ARG A 374 18.07 -16.98 6.64
N GLY A 375 18.53 -15.85 7.14
CA GLY A 375 19.84 -15.30 6.76
C GLY A 375 19.97 -13.80 6.94
N GLU A 376 21.09 -13.30 6.43
CA GLU A 376 21.46 -11.88 6.49
C GLU A 376 22.07 -11.41 5.19
N ALA A 377 21.71 -10.21 4.75
CA ALA A 377 22.19 -9.61 3.52
C ALA A 377 22.27 -8.08 3.60
N LEU A 378 22.98 -7.48 2.65
CA LEU A 378 23.03 -6.05 2.38
C LEU A 378 22.34 -5.76 1.07
N ALA A 379 21.57 -4.67 1.02
CA ALA A 379 20.93 -4.19 -0.20
C ALA A 379 21.09 -2.66 -0.31
N TRP A 380 21.41 -2.17 -1.52
CA TRP A 380 21.53 -0.73 -1.78
C TRP A 380 21.38 -0.42 -3.27
N LEU A 381 21.15 0.83 -3.63
CA LEU A 381 21.30 1.31 -5.00
C LEU A 381 22.74 1.80 -5.20
N ASP A 382 23.41 1.29 -6.24
CA ASP A 382 24.73 1.82 -6.62
C ASP A 382 24.57 3.17 -7.36
N GLU A 383 25.70 3.83 -7.65
CA GLU A 383 25.75 5.14 -8.32
C GLU A 383 25.07 5.15 -9.70
N SER A 384 24.99 4.00 -10.35
CA SER A 384 24.31 3.81 -11.63
C SER A 384 22.82 3.47 -11.49
N GLY A 385 22.30 3.38 -10.25
CA GLY A 385 20.90 3.08 -9.95
C GLY A 385 20.52 1.59 -9.99
N TYR A 386 21.51 0.68 -10.10
CA TYR A 386 21.30 -0.76 -9.99
C TYR A 386 21.13 -1.16 -8.52
N ILE A 387 20.25 -2.12 -8.27
CA ILE A 387 20.11 -2.78 -6.97
C ILE A 387 21.30 -3.72 -6.81
N ARG A 388 22.04 -3.55 -5.71
CA ARG A 388 23.08 -4.46 -5.25
C ARG A 388 22.54 -5.29 -4.12
N TYR A 389 22.80 -6.60 -4.16
CA TYR A 389 22.34 -7.56 -3.16
C TYR A 389 23.48 -8.50 -2.78
N GLU A 390 24.03 -8.32 -1.58
CA GLU A 390 25.17 -9.08 -1.05
C GLU A 390 24.69 -9.94 0.12
N ARG A 391 24.66 -11.25 -0.05
CA ARG A 391 24.32 -12.20 1.01
C ARG A 391 25.53 -12.40 1.91
N ILE A 392 25.35 -12.21 3.23
CA ILE A 392 26.38 -12.43 4.25
C ILE A 392 26.35 -13.91 4.64
N TYR A 393 25.17 -14.45 4.97
CA TYR A 393 24.89 -15.86 5.12
C TYR A 393 23.41 -16.13 4.84
N GLY A 394 23.08 -17.31 4.29
CA GLY A 394 21.71 -17.63 3.90
C GLY A 394 21.10 -16.59 2.98
N ASP A 395 19.79 -16.43 3.06
CA ASP A 395 19.05 -15.35 2.37
C ASP A 395 17.85 -14.92 3.22
N PRO A 396 17.76 -13.65 3.68
CA PRO A 396 16.71 -13.22 4.58
C PRO A 396 15.29 -13.33 4.00
N PHE A 397 15.15 -13.35 2.66
CA PHE A 397 13.88 -13.52 1.97
C PHE A 397 13.66 -14.94 1.43
N GLY A 398 14.67 -15.82 1.52
CA GLY A 398 14.65 -17.14 0.92
C GLY A 398 14.65 -17.09 -0.61
N TYR A 399 15.25 -16.07 -1.21
CA TYR A 399 15.35 -15.96 -2.66
C TYR A 399 16.33 -16.98 -3.23
N ASN A 400 15.90 -17.70 -4.27
CA ASN A 400 16.73 -18.65 -4.98
C ASN A 400 17.26 -18.02 -6.27
N GLY A 401 18.58 -17.79 -6.33
CA GLY A 401 19.25 -17.40 -7.57
C GLY A 401 19.09 -15.94 -7.99
N LEU A 402 18.74 -15.02 -7.10
CA LEU A 402 18.79 -13.59 -7.41
C LEU A 402 20.23 -13.16 -7.70
N PRO A 403 20.49 -12.41 -8.79
CA PRO A 403 21.79 -11.84 -9.08
C PRO A 403 22.23 -10.85 -7.98
N GLU A 404 23.57 -10.67 -7.81
CA GLU A 404 24.12 -9.65 -6.90
C GLU A 404 23.97 -8.23 -7.43
N LYS A 405 23.77 -8.08 -8.74
CA LYS A 405 23.49 -6.80 -9.41
C LYS A 405 22.35 -6.98 -10.39
N MET A 406 21.34 -6.14 -10.30
CA MET A 406 20.17 -6.17 -11.17
C MET A 406 19.57 -4.77 -11.31
N ASP A 407 18.90 -4.50 -12.40
CA ASP A 407 18.07 -3.31 -12.49
C ASP A 407 16.74 -3.48 -11.71
N ARG A 408 15.93 -2.41 -11.65
CA ARG A 408 14.68 -2.42 -10.89
C ARG A 408 13.63 -3.37 -11.47
N ASP A 409 13.58 -3.51 -12.80
CA ASP A 409 12.61 -4.40 -13.47
C ASP A 409 13.03 -5.87 -13.32
N GLU A 410 14.34 -6.15 -13.39
CA GLU A 410 14.89 -7.48 -13.09
C GLU A 410 14.61 -7.91 -11.65
N SER A 411 14.84 -7.02 -10.67
CA SER A 411 14.55 -7.29 -9.26
C SER A 411 13.08 -7.65 -9.04
N LEU A 412 12.17 -6.90 -9.65
CA LEU A 412 10.75 -7.19 -9.59
C LEU A 412 10.43 -8.54 -10.24
N ARG A 413 10.91 -8.80 -11.45
CA ARG A 413 10.66 -10.03 -12.21
C ARG A 413 11.13 -11.28 -11.44
N TYR A 414 12.33 -11.25 -10.86
CA TYR A 414 12.88 -12.38 -10.12
C TYR A 414 12.14 -12.66 -8.82
N SER A 415 11.61 -11.62 -8.16
CA SER A 415 10.96 -11.75 -6.84
C SER A 415 9.43 -11.82 -6.90
N PHE A 416 8.80 -11.52 -8.03
CA PHE A 416 7.34 -11.34 -8.14
C PHE A 416 6.52 -12.53 -7.63
N TYR A 417 6.95 -13.75 -7.91
CA TYR A 417 6.24 -14.97 -7.51
C TYR A 417 6.72 -15.55 -6.17
N THR A 418 7.62 -14.86 -5.48
CA THR A 418 8.11 -15.30 -4.16
C THR A 418 7.17 -14.83 -3.05
N GLN A 419 7.48 -15.21 -1.80
CA GLN A 419 6.77 -14.73 -0.61
C GLN A 419 7.00 -13.22 -0.36
N TYR A 420 8.08 -12.64 -0.90
CA TYR A 420 8.46 -11.24 -0.69
C TYR A 420 8.68 -10.50 -2.03
N PRO A 421 7.59 -10.22 -2.78
CA PRO A 421 7.73 -9.52 -4.06
C PRO A 421 8.38 -8.15 -3.88
N ASP A 422 9.42 -7.87 -4.69
CA ASP A 422 10.12 -6.58 -4.76
C ASP A 422 10.76 -6.09 -3.44
N ALA A 423 10.97 -6.98 -2.45
CA ALA A 423 11.33 -6.57 -1.08
C ALA A 423 12.66 -5.79 -1.00
N LEU A 424 13.62 -6.03 -1.88
CA LEU A 424 14.89 -5.30 -1.89
C LEU A 424 14.67 -3.82 -2.11
N LEU A 425 13.96 -3.45 -3.18
CA LEU A 425 13.68 -2.05 -3.49
C LEU A 425 12.77 -1.43 -2.42
N GLN A 426 11.82 -2.20 -1.89
CA GLN A 426 10.89 -1.73 -0.85
C GLN A 426 11.60 -1.41 0.47
N ILE A 427 12.63 -2.15 0.85
CA ILE A 427 13.45 -1.84 2.03
C ILE A 427 14.43 -0.69 1.74
N ILE A 428 15.04 -0.64 0.57
CA ILE A 428 15.97 0.45 0.23
C ILE A 428 15.23 1.79 0.29
N GLN A 429 14.08 1.90 -0.40
CA GLN A 429 13.36 3.16 -0.53
C GLN A 429 12.86 3.73 0.81
N ILE A 430 12.49 2.89 1.79
CA ILE A 430 11.93 3.39 3.05
C ILE A 430 12.96 4.18 3.86
N PHE A 431 14.25 3.82 3.75
CA PHE A 431 15.34 4.51 4.43
C PHE A 431 15.76 5.83 3.77
N GLU A 432 15.25 6.15 2.57
CA GLU A 432 15.44 7.46 1.95
C GLU A 432 14.75 8.58 2.74
N SER A 433 13.73 8.26 3.54
CA SER A 433 13.11 9.25 4.43
C SER A 433 13.97 9.51 5.66
N PRO A 434 14.25 10.79 6.00
CA PRO A 434 14.90 11.14 7.26
C PRO A 434 14.01 10.83 8.49
N ARG A 435 12.72 10.55 8.27
CA ARG A 435 11.74 10.17 9.29
C ARG A 435 11.66 8.68 9.54
N SER A 436 12.38 7.85 8.78
CA SER A 436 12.43 6.40 9.04
C SER A 436 13.17 6.07 10.34
N GLY A 437 12.78 4.96 10.96
CA GLY A 437 13.43 4.45 12.18
C GLY A 437 14.89 4.08 12.00
N ASP A 438 15.55 3.80 13.10
CA ASP A 438 16.88 3.15 13.09
C ASP A 438 16.73 1.71 12.60
N LEU A 439 15.67 1.05 13.08
CA LEU A 439 15.24 -0.26 12.60
C LEU A 439 13.82 -0.18 12.05
N VAL A 440 13.57 -1.02 11.06
CA VAL A 440 12.26 -1.33 10.50
C VAL A 440 12.02 -2.81 10.74
N VAL A 441 10.88 -3.14 11.34
CA VAL A 441 10.53 -4.49 11.73
C VAL A 441 9.24 -4.91 11.03
N SER A 442 9.24 -6.07 10.40
CA SER A 442 8.08 -6.68 9.74
C SER A 442 7.68 -7.95 10.49
N ALA A 443 6.40 -8.12 10.77
CA ALA A 443 5.86 -9.32 11.41
C ALA A 443 5.79 -10.50 10.44
N LYS A 444 5.77 -11.72 10.97
CA LYS A 444 5.42 -12.94 10.23
C LYS A 444 3.92 -12.95 9.88
N PRO A 445 3.51 -13.68 8.82
CA PRO A 445 2.11 -13.95 8.56
C PRO A 445 1.40 -14.51 9.81
N GLY A 446 0.19 -14.02 10.08
CA GLY A 446 -0.60 -14.42 11.26
C GLY A 446 -0.33 -13.61 12.52
N PHE A 447 0.63 -12.70 12.49
CA PHE A 447 0.99 -11.86 13.65
C PHE A 447 0.91 -10.37 13.32
N ASP A 448 0.71 -9.57 14.37
CA ASP A 448 0.90 -8.12 14.33
C ASP A 448 1.74 -7.62 15.53
N LEU A 449 2.17 -6.36 15.44
CA LEU A 449 3.08 -5.70 16.38
C LEU A 449 2.39 -4.62 17.21
N ARG A 450 1.07 -4.70 17.32
CA ARG A 450 0.27 -3.63 17.90
C ARG A 450 0.56 -3.40 19.38
N ALA A 451 0.38 -2.16 19.81
CA ALA A 451 0.40 -1.81 21.23
C ALA A 451 -0.90 -2.25 21.93
N LYS A 452 -0.78 -2.68 23.20
CA LYS A 452 -1.83 -3.22 24.08
C LYS A 452 -3.14 -2.42 24.16
N HIS A 453 -3.15 -1.16 23.73
CA HIS A 453 -4.30 -0.26 23.90
C HIS A 453 -5.01 0.08 22.58
N GLU A 454 -4.72 -0.61 21.50
CA GLU A 454 -5.50 -0.45 20.28
C GLU A 454 -6.86 -1.15 20.41
N ASN A 455 -7.93 -0.41 20.11
CA ASN A 455 -9.31 -0.88 20.17
C ASN A 455 -10.06 -0.42 18.92
N PRO A 456 -10.82 -1.27 18.23
CA PRO A 456 -11.05 -2.70 18.52
C PRO A 456 -9.82 -3.57 18.25
N GLU A 457 -9.86 -4.81 18.78
CA GLU A 457 -8.89 -5.83 18.43
C GLU A 457 -9.02 -6.20 16.96
N HIS A 458 -7.92 -6.16 16.21
CA HIS A 458 -7.93 -6.44 14.78
C HIS A 458 -7.78 -7.94 14.52
N CYS A 459 -8.71 -8.51 13.76
CA CYS A 459 -8.64 -9.90 13.29
C CYS A 459 -7.81 -10.05 12.00
N SER A 460 -7.38 -8.94 11.43
CA SER A 460 -6.49 -8.89 10.26
C SER A 460 -5.61 -7.66 10.32
N SER A 461 -4.43 -7.76 9.73
CA SER A 461 -3.46 -6.68 9.69
C SER A 461 -2.80 -6.56 8.31
N HIS A 462 -2.13 -5.44 8.11
CA HIS A 462 -1.35 -5.11 6.93
C HIS A 462 -0.10 -4.30 7.35
N GLY A 463 0.74 -3.90 6.41
CA GLY A 463 1.95 -3.12 6.66
C GLY A 463 3.24 -3.90 6.44
N ALA A 464 3.20 -5.24 6.40
CA ALA A 464 4.38 -6.09 6.23
C ALA A 464 4.83 -6.21 4.76
N LEU A 465 5.98 -6.88 4.58
CA LEU A 465 6.60 -7.10 3.27
C LEU A 465 6.07 -8.32 2.51
N PHE A 466 5.34 -9.21 3.17
CA PHE A 466 4.98 -10.47 2.52
C PHE A 466 3.81 -10.33 1.54
N ARG A 467 3.75 -11.28 0.62
CA ARG A 467 2.93 -11.30 -0.59
C ARG A 467 1.47 -10.91 -0.38
N GLU A 468 0.80 -11.46 0.63
CA GLU A 468 -0.63 -11.24 0.89
C GLU A 468 -0.99 -9.79 1.24
N GLN A 469 -0.01 -9.02 1.72
CA GLN A 469 -0.19 -7.63 2.08
C GLN A 469 0.33 -6.65 1.02
N ILE A 470 1.33 -7.06 0.22
CA ILE A 470 1.97 -6.17 -0.74
C ILE A 470 1.50 -6.39 -2.20
N LEU A 471 0.99 -7.59 -2.53
CA LEU A 471 0.45 -7.86 -3.87
C LEU A 471 -1.03 -7.48 -3.93
N VAL A 472 -1.37 -6.61 -4.87
CA VAL A 472 -2.69 -6.00 -4.99
C VAL A 472 -3.28 -6.17 -6.38
N PRO A 473 -4.63 -6.22 -6.54
CA PRO A 473 -5.25 -6.28 -7.85
C PRO A 473 -5.10 -4.95 -8.59
N LEU A 474 -4.98 -5.03 -9.91
CA LEU A 474 -4.99 -3.90 -10.82
C LEU A 474 -5.82 -4.22 -12.06
N GLY A 475 -6.91 -3.48 -12.26
CA GLY A 475 -7.68 -3.45 -13.50
C GLY A 475 -7.55 -2.07 -14.16
N ILE A 476 -7.33 -2.04 -15.47
CA ILE A 476 -7.23 -0.82 -16.27
C ILE A 476 -7.88 -1.06 -17.64
N ASN A 477 -8.71 -0.13 -18.12
CA ASN A 477 -9.46 -0.32 -19.37
C ASN A 477 -8.65 -0.02 -20.65
N VAL A 478 -7.34 -0.10 -20.56
CA VAL A 478 -6.41 -0.07 -21.71
C VAL A 478 -5.45 -1.25 -21.63
N LYS A 479 -4.87 -1.63 -22.78
CA LYS A 479 -3.81 -2.65 -22.79
C LYS A 479 -2.51 -2.06 -22.29
N ILE A 480 -1.86 -2.78 -21.36
CA ILE A 480 -0.52 -2.46 -20.88
C ILE A 480 0.51 -3.39 -21.52
N LYS A 481 1.77 -2.94 -21.55
CA LYS A 481 2.88 -3.67 -22.18
C LYS A 481 3.78 -4.43 -21.20
N LYS A 482 3.66 -4.11 -19.89
CA LYS A 482 4.49 -4.73 -18.85
C LYS A 482 3.78 -5.89 -18.18
N ASP A 483 4.50 -7.01 -18.01
CA ASP A 483 4.00 -8.19 -17.30
C ASP A 483 4.07 -8.02 -15.77
N PHE A 484 5.08 -7.30 -15.27
CA PHE A 484 5.31 -7.06 -13.85
C PHE A 484 5.17 -5.58 -13.55
N VAL A 485 4.30 -5.24 -12.62
CA VAL A 485 3.85 -3.87 -12.37
C VAL A 485 4.03 -3.51 -10.91
N ARG A 486 4.48 -2.28 -10.65
CA ARG A 486 4.40 -1.62 -9.35
C ARG A 486 3.28 -0.59 -9.34
N THR A 487 2.67 -0.36 -8.21
CA THR A 487 1.62 0.67 -8.09
C THR A 487 2.14 2.08 -8.44
N VAL A 488 3.42 2.33 -8.25
CA VAL A 488 4.08 3.60 -8.59
C VAL A 488 4.09 3.90 -10.11
N ASP A 489 3.92 2.88 -10.95
CA ASP A 489 3.88 2.99 -12.41
C ASP A 489 2.56 3.62 -12.92
N LEU A 490 1.52 3.63 -12.09
CA LEU A 490 0.21 4.16 -12.49
C LEU A 490 0.21 5.69 -12.64
N TYR A 491 0.96 6.41 -11.83
CA TYR A 491 1.08 7.87 -11.96
C TYR A 491 1.60 8.30 -13.34
N PRO A 492 2.79 7.86 -13.82
CA PRO A 492 3.25 8.22 -15.15
C PRO A 492 2.38 7.64 -16.27
N THR A 493 1.71 6.49 -16.05
CA THR A 493 0.78 5.92 -17.01
C THR A 493 -0.43 6.81 -17.23
N ILE A 494 -1.03 7.34 -16.16
CA ILE A 494 -2.15 8.29 -16.23
C ILE A 494 -1.72 9.56 -16.95
N LEU A 495 -0.55 10.10 -16.62
CA LEU A 495 -0.02 11.30 -17.29
C LEU A 495 0.20 11.08 -18.77
N HIS A 496 0.82 9.95 -19.14
CA HIS A 496 1.07 9.59 -20.54
C HIS A 496 -0.23 9.49 -21.33
N LEU A 497 -1.19 8.70 -20.83
CA LEU A 497 -2.47 8.46 -21.51
C LEU A 497 -3.35 9.72 -21.64
N LEU A 498 -3.19 10.69 -20.74
CA LEU A 498 -3.89 11.97 -20.79
C LEU A 498 -3.06 13.12 -21.37
N GLY A 499 -1.97 12.80 -22.07
CA GLY A 499 -1.13 13.79 -22.77
C GLY A 499 -0.49 14.84 -21.85
N LYS A 500 -0.13 14.44 -20.60
CA LYS A 500 0.53 15.33 -19.65
C LYS A 500 2.02 15.02 -19.55
N PRO A 501 2.88 16.04 -19.32
CA PRO A 501 4.30 15.83 -19.15
C PRO A 501 4.58 14.99 -17.90
N ILE A 502 5.48 14.01 -18.03
CA ILE A 502 5.92 13.15 -16.93
C ILE A 502 7.10 13.82 -16.22
N PRO A 503 7.01 14.09 -14.90
CA PRO A 503 8.13 14.67 -14.14
C PRO A 503 9.33 13.72 -14.11
N ARG A 504 10.55 14.28 -14.11
CA ARG A 504 11.79 13.48 -14.07
C ARG A 504 12.09 12.85 -12.70
N ASN A 505 11.54 13.42 -11.62
CA ASN A 505 11.85 13.04 -10.24
C ASN A 505 10.83 12.07 -9.63
N ILE A 506 10.29 11.16 -10.44
CA ILE A 506 9.39 10.08 -10.02
C ILE A 506 10.10 8.72 -10.03
N ASP A 507 9.48 7.72 -9.44
CA ASP A 507 10.03 6.34 -9.35
C ASP A 507 9.41 5.39 -10.36
N GLY A 508 8.16 5.64 -10.76
CA GLY A 508 7.43 4.81 -11.70
C GLY A 508 7.78 5.06 -13.14
N VAL A 509 7.42 4.11 -14.00
CA VAL A 509 7.52 4.17 -15.46
C VAL A 509 6.17 3.91 -16.09
N SER A 510 5.90 4.50 -17.27
CA SER A 510 4.63 4.29 -17.95
C SER A 510 4.45 2.84 -18.40
N LEU A 511 3.27 2.25 -18.16
CA LEU A 511 2.93 0.88 -18.52
C LEU A 511 2.56 0.71 -20.00
N VAL A 512 2.38 1.81 -20.73
CA VAL A 512 1.97 1.83 -22.15
C VAL A 512 3.05 2.32 -23.10
N SER A 513 4.21 2.72 -22.57
CA SER A 513 5.37 3.15 -23.35
C SER A 513 6.25 2.00 -23.83
#